data_be867dd96b85f8bc1c2f6cd98205b907
#
_entry.id   be867dd96b85f8bc1c2f6cd98205b907
#
_cell.length_a   1.000
_cell.length_b   1.000
_cell.length_c   1.000
_cell.angle_alpha   90.00
_cell.angle_beta   90.00
_cell.angle_gamma   90.00
#
_symmetry.space_group_name_H-M   'P 1'
#
loop_
_entity.id
_entity.type
_entity.pdbx_description
1 polymer ?
#
loop_
_entity_poly.entity_id
_entity_poly.type
_entity_poly.pdbx_seq_one_letter_code
_entity_poly.pdbx_strand_id
1 'polypeptide(L)'
;MKVDVLLGLQWGDEGKGKVVDVLTPKYDVVARFQGGPNAGHTLEFEGQKYVLRSIPSGIFQGNKVNIIGNGVVLDPALFKAEAEALEASGHPLKERLHISKKAHLILPTHRILDAAYEAAKGDAKVGTTGKGIGPTYTDKVSRNGVRVGDILHNFEQKYAAAKARHEQILKSLNYEYDLTELEKAWLEGIEYLKQFHFVDSEHEINNLLKDGKSVLCEGAQGTMLDIDFGSYPFVTSSNTVCAGACTGLGVAPNRIGEVYGIFKAYCTRVGAGPFPSELFDETGDKIGALGHEFGAVTGRKRRCGWIDLVALKYSVMVNGVTKLIMMKSD
;
A
#
# COMPACT_ATOMS: atom_id res chain seq x y z
N MET A 1 -2.94 -20.80 15.62
CA MET A 1 -2.05 -19.60 15.64
C MET A 1 -2.84 -18.32 15.42
N LYS A 2 -2.26 -17.16 15.71
CA LYS A 2 -2.78 -15.83 15.44
C LYS A 2 -1.90 -15.14 14.40
N VAL A 3 -2.41 -14.09 13.77
CA VAL A 3 -1.63 -13.20 12.93
C VAL A 3 -1.24 -11.96 13.73
N ASP A 4 -0.03 -11.48 13.57
CA ASP A 4 0.39 -10.21 14.13
C ASP A 4 0.29 -9.12 13.05
N VAL A 5 -0.06 -7.90 13.44
CA VAL A 5 -0.29 -6.80 12.51
C VAL A 5 0.71 -5.68 12.79
N LEU A 6 1.38 -5.20 11.75
CA LEU A 6 2.28 -4.05 11.81
C LEU A 6 1.71 -2.91 10.98
N LEU A 7 1.52 -1.76 11.58
CA LEU A 7 0.90 -0.60 10.94
C LEU A 7 1.49 0.73 11.43
N GLY A 8 1.29 1.78 10.63
CA GLY A 8 1.69 3.14 10.99
C GLY A 8 0.62 3.85 11.82
N LEU A 9 1.04 4.64 12.81
CA LEU A 9 0.14 5.36 13.71
C LEU A 9 -0.04 6.84 13.34
N GLN A 10 0.70 7.34 12.37
CA GLN A 10 0.68 8.74 11.94
C GLN A 10 0.15 8.84 10.50
N TRP A 11 0.69 9.73 9.67
CA TRP A 11 0.29 9.97 8.28
C TRP A 11 1.15 9.20 7.25
N GLY A 12 1.65 8.00 7.59
CA GLY A 12 2.54 7.23 6.75
C GLY A 12 4.02 7.64 6.92
N ASP A 13 4.88 6.94 6.17
CA ASP A 13 6.34 7.18 6.18
C ASP A 13 7.03 7.00 7.55
N GLU A 14 6.44 6.19 8.45
CA GLU A 14 7.00 5.92 9.77
C GLU A 14 8.20 4.94 9.75
N GLY A 15 8.52 4.37 8.58
CA GLY A 15 9.61 3.39 8.47
C GLY A 15 9.18 1.93 8.66
N LYS A 16 7.91 1.62 8.38
CA LYS A 16 7.33 0.27 8.52
C LYS A 16 8.18 -0.83 7.87
N GLY A 17 8.64 -0.63 6.63
CA GLY A 17 9.43 -1.62 5.91
C GLY A 17 10.70 -2.07 6.67
N LYS A 18 11.42 -1.15 7.31
CA LYS A 18 12.59 -1.49 8.15
C LYS A 18 12.21 -2.38 9.33
N VAL A 19 11.09 -2.09 9.97
CA VAL A 19 10.62 -2.88 11.13
C VAL A 19 10.13 -4.25 10.67
N VAL A 20 9.44 -4.34 9.52
CA VAL A 20 9.03 -5.62 8.94
C VAL A 20 10.26 -6.48 8.65
N ASP A 21 11.28 -5.94 8.02
CA ASP A 21 12.51 -6.68 7.71
C ASP A 21 13.17 -7.24 8.98
N VAL A 22 13.31 -6.40 10.02
CA VAL A 22 13.87 -6.82 11.34
C VAL A 22 13.02 -7.90 12.01
N LEU A 23 11.70 -7.86 11.87
CA LEU A 23 10.80 -8.83 12.49
C LEU A 23 10.64 -10.11 11.66
N THR A 24 10.80 -10.04 10.36
CA THR A 24 10.57 -11.16 9.42
C THR A 24 11.27 -12.48 9.82
N PRO A 25 12.50 -12.51 10.38
CA PRO A 25 13.11 -13.77 10.82
C PRO A 25 12.23 -14.57 11.81
N LYS A 26 11.36 -13.92 12.58
CA LYS A 26 10.47 -14.53 13.57
C LYS A 26 9.17 -15.07 12.97
N TYR A 27 8.91 -14.84 11.70
CA TYR A 27 7.68 -15.22 11.03
C TYR A 27 7.96 -16.15 9.84
N ASP A 28 6.99 -17.00 9.51
CA ASP A 28 7.03 -17.86 8.33
C ASP A 28 6.48 -17.13 7.09
N VAL A 29 5.56 -16.20 7.30
CA VAL A 29 4.82 -15.51 6.25
C VAL A 29 4.75 -14.01 6.51
N VAL A 30 4.93 -13.20 5.46
CA VAL A 30 4.65 -11.76 5.46
C VAL A 30 3.56 -11.46 4.44
N ALA A 31 2.47 -10.80 4.86
CA ALA A 31 1.30 -10.55 4.00
C ALA A 31 0.90 -9.08 3.99
N ARG A 32 0.89 -8.46 2.79
CA ARG A 32 0.34 -7.11 2.57
C ARG A 32 -1.17 -7.18 2.51
N PHE A 33 -1.86 -6.37 3.31
CA PHE A 33 -3.32 -6.46 3.41
C PHE A 33 -4.09 -5.31 2.74
N GLN A 34 -3.47 -4.17 2.43
CA GLN A 34 -4.13 -3.03 1.79
C GLN A 34 -3.12 -2.10 1.10
N GLY A 35 -3.65 -1.04 0.44
CA GLY A 35 -2.85 -0.09 -0.30
C GLY A 35 -2.47 -0.60 -1.69
N GLY A 36 -1.47 -0.01 -2.28
CA GLY A 36 -1.01 -0.34 -3.62
C GLY A 36 0.33 0.35 -3.90
N PRO A 37 0.67 0.64 -5.17
CA PRO A 37 1.95 1.22 -5.56
C PRO A 37 2.15 2.69 -5.13
N ASN A 38 1.20 3.29 -4.40
CA ASN A 38 1.37 4.55 -3.68
C ASN A 38 2.22 4.39 -2.42
N ALA A 39 2.38 3.18 -1.89
CA ALA A 39 3.34 2.89 -0.83
C ALA A 39 4.78 2.93 -1.36
N GLY A 40 5.73 3.25 -0.48
CA GLY A 40 7.16 3.17 -0.74
C GLY A 40 7.87 2.71 0.53
N HIS A 41 8.05 1.39 0.69
CA HIS A 41 8.78 0.83 1.81
C HIS A 41 10.26 0.77 1.43
N THR A 42 11.02 1.74 1.94
CA THR A 42 12.46 1.82 1.67
C THR A 42 13.21 0.94 2.66
N LEU A 43 14.01 0.04 2.12
CA LEU A 43 14.99 -0.74 2.85
C LEU A 43 16.38 -0.42 2.30
N GLU A 44 17.36 -0.43 3.18
CA GLU A 44 18.75 -0.16 2.82
C GLU A 44 19.65 -1.12 3.59
N PHE A 45 20.33 -1.99 2.87
CA PHE A 45 21.27 -2.95 3.41
C PHE A 45 22.32 -3.32 2.35
N GLU A 46 23.50 -3.71 2.81
CA GLU A 46 24.64 -4.08 1.94
C GLU A 46 25.01 -2.98 0.92
N GLY A 47 24.78 -1.70 1.28
CA GLY A 47 25.05 -0.55 0.42
C GLY A 47 24.06 -0.36 -0.73
N GLN A 48 22.98 -1.17 -0.78
CA GLN A 48 21.93 -1.04 -1.79
C GLN A 48 20.64 -0.53 -1.16
N LYS A 49 19.90 0.26 -1.94
CA LYS A 49 18.61 0.82 -1.55
C LYS A 49 17.49 0.21 -2.38
N TYR A 50 16.53 -0.37 -1.70
CA TYR A 50 15.33 -0.96 -2.29
C TYR A 50 14.09 -0.15 -1.91
N VAL A 51 13.19 0.05 -2.86
CA VAL A 51 11.91 0.73 -2.62
C VAL A 51 10.79 -0.20 -3.05
N LEU A 52 10.22 -0.91 -2.09
CA LEU A 52 9.09 -1.81 -2.34
C LEU A 52 7.78 -1.03 -2.37
N ARG A 53 6.93 -1.37 -3.34
CA ARG A 53 5.63 -0.72 -3.56
C ARG A 53 4.47 -1.66 -3.26
N SER A 54 4.45 -2.81 -3.90
CA SER A 54 3.39 -3.82 -3.79
C SER A 54 3.87 -5.11 -3.14
N ILE A 55 5.13 -5.45 -3.35
CA ILE A 55 5.74 -6.68 -2.83
C ILE A 55 5.99 -6.53 -1.32
N PRO A 56 5.64 -7.56 -0.50
CA PRO A 56 5.91 -7.52 0.93
C PRO A 56 7.40 -7.43 1.27
N SER A 57 7.73 -6.71 2.37
CA SER A 57 9.12 -6.50 2.80
C SER A 57 9.83 -7.78 3.27
N GLY A 58 9.09 -8.86 3.53
CA GLY A 58 9.65 -10.17 3.86
C GLY A 58 10.37 -10.88 2.70
N ILE A 59 10.29 -10.34 1.49
CA ILE A 59 10.86 -10.96 0.28
C ILE A 59 12.39 -11.11 0.34
N PHE A 60 13.07 -10.25 1.10
CA PHE A 60 14.51 -10.30 1.27
C PHE A 60 15.00 -11.49 2.11
N GLN A 61 14.11 -12.09 2.89
CA GLN A 61 14.42 -13.27 3.70
C GLN A 61 14.12 -14.54 2.91
N GLY A 62 15.18 -15.28 2.55
CA GLY A 62 15.21 -16.32 1.50
C GLY A 62 14.21 -17.48 1.62
N ASN A 63 13.66 -17.77 2.80
CA ASN A 63 12.78 -18.92 3.05
C ASN A 63 11.35 -18.54 3.49
N LYS A 64 10.96 -17.30 3.27
CA LYS A 64 9.65 -16.79 3.72
C LYS A 64 8.63 -16.76 2.57
N VAL A 65 7.40 -17.12 2.89
CA VAL A 65 6.26 -16.93 1.98
C VAL A 65 5.81 -15.48 2.08
N ASN A 66 5.56 -14.87 0.94
CA ASN A 66 5.09 -13.49 0.83
C ASN A 66 3.75 -13.48 0.13
N ILE A 67 2.76 -12.78 0.68
CA ILE A 67 1.39 -12.78 0.15
C ILE A 67 0.94 -11.34 -0.15
N ILE A 68 0.49 -11.10 -1.37
CA ILE A 68 -0.27 -9.91 -1.72
C ILE A 68 -1.75 -10.24 -1.52
N GLY A 69 -2.37 -9.68 -0.49
CA GLY A 69 -3.74 -9.97 -0.08
C GLY A 69 -4.81 -9.31 -0.97
N ASN A 70 -6.04 -9.72 -0.77
CA ASN A 70 -7.20 -9.23 -1.53
C ASN A 70 -7.54 -7.75 -1.30
N GLY A 71 -7.04 -7.16 -0.23
CA GLY A 71 -7.23 -5.73 0.05
C GLY A 71 -6.28 -4.83 -0.73
N VAL A 72 -5.20 -5.37 -1.30
CA VAL A 72 -4.24 -4.64 -2.14
C VAL A 72 -4.83 -4.35 -3.51
N VAL A 73 -4.50 -3.18 -4.07
CA VAL A 73 -4.72 -2.86 -5.49
C VAL A 73 -3.39 -2.88 -6.23
N LEU A 74 -3.31 -3.63 -7.32
CA LEU A 74 -2.06 -3.99 -7.99
C LEU A 74 -1.99 -3.37 -9.39
N ASP A 75 -0.95 -2.60 -9.67
CA ASP A 75 -0.63 -2.13 -11.01
C ASP A 75 0.33 -3.12 -11.67
N PRO A 76 -0.09 -3.86 -12.71
CA PRO A 76 0.72 -4.87 -13.37
C PRO A 76 2.05 -4.36 -13.94
N ALA A 77 2.05 -3.16 -14.52
CA ALA A 77 3.27 -2.58 -15.10
C ALA A 77 4.29 -2.20 -14.01
N LEU A 78 3.81 -1.57 -12.92
CA LEU A 78 4.66 -1.21 -11.80
C LEU A 78 5.13 -2.45 -11.03
N PHE A 79 4.28 -3.47 -10.92
CA PHE A 79 4.65 -4.76 -10.31
C PHE A 79 5.75 -5.46 -11.11
N LYS A 80 5.62 -5.53 -12.46
CA LYS A 80 6.65 -6.10 -13.33
C LYS A 80 8.00 -5.42 -13.10
N ALA A 81 8.03 -4.09 -13.15
CA ALA A 81 9.27 -3.33 -12.95
C ALA A 81 9.89 -3.54 -11.56
N GLU A 82 9.06 -3.61 -10.51
CA GLU A 82 9.49 -3.89 -9.13
C GLU A 82 10.08 -5.31 -9.01
N ALA A 83 9.39 -6.30 -9.58
CA ALA A 83 9.78 -7.70 -9.52
C ALA A 83 11.08 -7.97 -10.31
N GLU A 84 11.18 -7.45 -11.53
CA GLU A 84 12.39 -7.58 -12.36
C GLU A 84 13.62 -6.95 -11.69
N ALA A 85 13.46 -5.80 -11.02
CA ALA A 85 14.55 -5.17 -10.27
C ALA A 85 15.03 -6.02 -9.09
N LEU A 86 14.10 -6.67 -8.36
CA LEU A 86 14.43 -7.57 -7.27
C LEU A 86 15.11 -8.86 -7.77
N GLU A 87 14.59 -9.46 -8.82
CA GLU A 87 15.20 -10.66 -9.44
C GLU A 87 16.62 -10.37 -9.95
N ALA A 88 16.82 -9.22 -10.60
CA ALA A 88 18.14 -8.76 -11.05
C ALA A 88 19.12 -8.53 -9.89
N SER A 89 18.61 -8.22 -8.69
CA SER A 89 19.42 -8.09 -7.46
C SER A 89 19.60 -9.41 -6.69
N GLY A 90 19.22 -10.54 -7.28
CA GLY A 90 19.42 -11.88 -6.69
C GLY A 90 18.32 -12.34 -5.73
N HIS A 91 17.15 -11.70 -5.75
CA HIS A 91 16.01 -12.08 -4.92
C HIS A 91 14.94 -12.81 -5.74
N PRO A 92 14.94 -14.15 -5.83
CA PRO A 92 13.94 -14.91 -6.60
C PRO A 92 12.57 -14.77 -5.97
N LEU A 93 11.54 -14.54 -6.81
CA LEU A 93 10.18 -14.21 -6.34
C LEU A 93 9.17 -15.33 -6.58
N LYS A 94 9.26 -16.02 -7.72
CA LYS A 94 8.15 -16.81 -8.29
C LYS A 94 7.60 -17.88 -7.37
N GLU A 95 8.47 -18.56 -6.61
CA GLU A 95 8.06 -19.63 -5.69
C GLU A 95 7.63 -19.13 -4.31
N ARG A 96 7.92 -17.86 -3.98
CA ARG A 96 7.76 -17.31 -2.64
C ARG A 96 6.74 -16.17 -2.57
N LEU A 97 6.31 -15.66 -3.71
CA LEU A 97 5.34 -14.58 -3.79
C LEU A 97 4.02 -15.10 -4.34
N HIS A 98 3.01 -15.09 -3.49
CA HIS A 98 1.66 -15.50 -3.82
C HIS A 98 0.74 -14.27 -3.92
N ILE A 99 -0.12 -14.25 -4.92
CA ILE A 99 -0.98 -13.11 -5.21
C ILE A 99 -2.44 -13.53 -5.10
N SER A 100 -3.21 -12.82 -4.30
CA SER A 100 -4.63 -13.10 -4.14
C SER A 100 -5.38 -12.93 -5.47
N LYS A 101 -6.12 -13.96 -5.90
CA LYS A 101 -7.06 -13.87 -7.02
C LYS A 101 -8.08 -12.74 -6.86
N LYS A 102 -8.38 -12.35 -5.61
CA LYS A 102 -9.36 -11.31 -5.27
C LYS A 102 -8.76 -9.91 -5.18
N ALA A 103 -7.45 -9.73 -5.30
CA ALA A 103 -6.82 -8.42 -5.42
C ALA A 103 -7.30 -7.73 -6.71
N HIS A 104 -7.52 -6.41 -6.64
CA HIS A 104 -7.99 -5.65 -7.80
C HIS A 104 -6.83 -5.10 -8.62
N LEU A 105 -7.00 -5.11 -9.93
CA LEU A 105 -6.04 -4.53 -10.87
C LEU A 105 -6.29 -3.03 -11.01
N ILE A 106 -5.23 -2.24 -10.91
CA ILE A 106 -5.23 -0.85 -11.32
C ILE A 106 -5.14 -0.84 -12.84
N LEU A 107 -6.19 -0.39 -13.51
CA LEU A 107 -6.22 -0.29 -14.96
C LEU A 107 -5.50 1.00 -15.43
N PRO A 108 -5.01 1.06 -16.67
CA PRO A 108 -4.46 2.28 -17.25
C PRO A 108 -5.42 3.47 -17.12
N THR A 109 -6.71 3.23 -17.39
CA THR A 109 -7.79 4.22 -17.25
C THR A 109 -8.00 4.72 -15.81
N HIS A 110 -7.70 3.93 -14.77
CA HIS A 110 -7.76 4.41 -13.40
C HIS A 110 -6.73 5.51 -13.13
N ARG A 111 -5.54 5.42 -13.73
CA ARG A 111 -4.51 6.46 -13.59
C ARG A 111 -4.94 7.76 -14.29
N ILE A 112 -5.58 7.64 -15.44
CA ILE A 112 -6.13 8.79 -16.16
C ILE A 112 -7.30 9.41 -15.37
N LEU A 113 -8.21 8.60 -14.82
CA LEU A 113 -9.29 9.08 -13.95
C LEU A 113 -8.77 9.80 -12.71
N ASP A 114 -7.71 9.30 -12.08
CA ASP A 114 -7.08 9.95 -10.93
C ASP A 114 -6.59 11.36 -11.28
N ALA A 115 -5.92 11.50 -12.42
CA ALA A 115 -5.48 12.79 -12.95
C ALA A 115 -6.65 13.71 -13.33
N ALA A 116 -7.68 13.18 -13.99
CA ALA A 116 -8.86 13.92 -14.40
C ALA A 116 -9.66 14.45 -13.22
N TYR A 117 -9.86 13.62 -12.17
CA TYR A 117 -10.55 14.03 -10.94
C TYR A 117 -9.77 15.10 -10.17
N GLU A 118 -8.45 14.98 -10.09
CA GLU A 118 -7.62 16.04 -9.47
C GLU A 118 -7.66 17.33 -10.28
N ALA A 119 -7.62 17.25 -11.62
CA ALA A 119 -7.74 18.43 -12.48
C ALA A 119 -9.10 19.13 -12.30
N ALA A 120 -10.19 18.37 -12.20
CA ALA A 120 -11.54 18.90 -12.03
C ALA A 120 -11.76 19.62 -10.70
N LYS A 121 -10.97 19.30 -9.65
CA LYS A 121 -11.06 19.95 -8.33
C LYS A 121 -10.43 21.35 -8.27
N GLY A 122 -9.65 21.76 -9.27
CA GLY A 122 -8.96 23.05 -9.27
C GLY A 122 -8.12 23.24 -7.99
N ASP A 123 -8.42 24.29 -7.22
CA ASP A 123 -7.68 24.63 -5.98
C ASP A 123 -7.98 23.67 -4.81
N ALA A 124 -9.07 22.89 -4.90
CA ALA A 124 -9.47 21.91 -3.88
C ALA A 124 -8.78 20.55 -4.04
N LYS A 125 -7.65 20.49 -4.74
CA LYS A 125 -6.87 19.25 -4.94
C LYS A 125 -6.45 18.62 -3.62
N VAL A 126 -6.60 17.30 -3.53
CA VAL A 126 -6.13 16.51 -2.37
C VAL A 126 -4.62 16.23 -2.47
N GLY A 127 -4.06 16.26 -3.67
CA GLY A 127 -2.66 15.97 -3.94
C GLY A 127 -2.39 14.48 -4.02
N THR A 128 -3.19 13.75 -4.80
CA THR A 128 -3.03 12.30 -5.01
C THR A 128 -1.65 11.94 -5.57
N THR A 129 -1.31 10.67 -5.54
CA THR A 129 -0.05 10.16 -6.12
C THR A 129 -0.14 9.93 -7.63
N GLY A 130 -1.31 10.11 -8.25
CA GLY A 130 -1.55 9.84 -9.67
C GLY A 130 -1.40 8.36 -10.05
N LYS A 131 -1.57 7.45 -9.10
CA LYS A 131 -1.39 6.00 -9.31
C LYS A 131 -2.71 5.25 -9.51
N GLY A 132 -3.84 5.95 -9.58
CA GLY A 132 -5.15 5.35 -9.80
C GLY A 132 -5.73 4.60 -8.59
N ILE A 133 -5.22 4.85 -7.38
CA ILE A 133 -5.63 4.14 -6.17
C ILE A 133 -7.10 4.37 -5.86
N GLY A 134 -7.51 5.63 -5.77
CA GLY A 134 -8.91 6.02 -5.49
C GLY A 134 -9.90 5.42 -6.49
N PRO A 135 -9.73 5.66 -7.79
CA PRO A 135 -10.59 5.09 -8.83
C PRO A 135 -10.69 3.56 -8.78
N THR A 136 -9.58 2.86 -8.47
CA THR A 136 -9.61 1.38 -8.35
C THR A 136 -10.43 0.92 -7.15
N TYR A 137 -10.30 1.58 -5.98
CA TYR A 137 -11.15 1.27 -4.82
C TYR A 137 -12.62 1.65 -5.07
N THR A 138 -12.90 2.71 -5.82
CA THR A 138 -14.26 3.04 -6.28
C THR A 138 -14.85 1.89 -7.08
N ASP A 139 -14.12 1.37 -8.05
CA ASP A 139 -14.56 0.22 -8.86
C ASP A 139 -14.73 -1.06 -8.02
N LYS A 140 -13.85 -1.29 -7.04
CA LYS A 140 -13.99 -2.39 -6.09
C LYS A 140 -15.30 -2.31 -5.33
N VAL A 141 -15.63 -1.15 -4.76
CA VAL A 141 -16.84 -0.96 -3.93
C VAL A 141 -18.11 -0.95 -4.80
N SER A 142 -18.05 -0.37 -5.99
CA SER A 142 -19.15 -0.42 -6.97
C SER A 142 -19.32 -1.79 -7.64
N ARG A 143 -18.44 -2.76 -7.38
CA ARG A 143 -18.44 -4.13 -7.93
C ARG A 143 -18.20 -4.21 -9.44
N ASN A 144 -17.48 -3.22 -9.97
CA ASN A 144 -17.13 -3.10 -11.39
C ASN A 144 -15.65 -3.37 -11.67
N GLY A 145 -14.85 -3.61 -10.62
CA GLY A 145 -13.41 -3.78 -10.75
C GLY A 145 -13.00 -5.11 -11.40
N VAL A 146 -11.83 -5.10 -12.01
CA VAL A 146 -11.16 -6.28 -12.56
C VAL A 146 -10.21 -6.84 -11.50
N ARG A 147 -10.28 -8.14 -11.24
CA ARG A 147 -9.46 -8.83 -10.24
C ARG A 147 -8.33 -9.61 -10.90
N VAL A 148 -7.29 -9.90 -10.13
CA VAL A 148 -6.18 -10.77 -10.58
C VAL A 148 -6.67 -12.13 -11.09
N GLY A 149 -7.64 -12.74 -10.41
CA GLY A 149 -8.22 -14.02 -10.85
C GLY A 149 -8.93 -13.96 -12.21
N ASP A 150 -9.38 -12.79 -12.63
CA ASP A 150 -10.02 -12.61 -13.94
C ASP A 150 -9.03 -12.79 -15.10
N ILE A 151 -7.72 -12.65 -14.84
CA ILE A 151 -6.64 -12.93 -15.82
C ILE A 151 -6.74 -14.38 -16.32
N LEU A 152 -7.23 -15.30 -15.49
CA LEU A 152 -7.38 -16.70 -15.84
C LEU A 152 -8.66 -16.99 -16.63
N HIS A 153 -9.67 -16.08 -16.54
CA HIS A 153 -10.99 -16.30 -17.12
C HIS A 153 -11.67 -14.98 -17.47
N ASN A 154 -12.14 -14.83 -18.71
CA ASN A 154 -12.94 -13.69 -19.18
C ASN A 154 -12.25 -12.30 -19.05
N PHE A 155 -10.92 -12.28 -19.09
CA PHE A 155 -10.12 -11.07 -18.85
C PHE A 155 -10.46 -9.95 -19.85
N GLU A 156 -10.38 -10.25 -21.16
CA GLU A 156 -10.58 -9.26 -22.23
C GLU A 156 -11.97 -8.61 -22.15
N GLN A 157 -13.01 -9.43 -21.92
CA GLN A 157 -14.37 -8.91 -21.80
C GLN A 157 -14.53 -7.98 -20.61
N LYS A 158 -14.00 -8.36 -19.43
CA LYS A 158 -14.08 -7.55 -18.22
C LYS A 158 -13.26 -6.26 -18.33
N TYR A 159 -12.07 -6.36 -18.90
CA TYR A 159 -11.23 -5.21 -19.15
C TYR A 159 -11.89 -4.23 -20.11
N ALA A 160 -12.40 -4.70 -21.25
CA ALA A 160 -13.09 -3.87 -22.24
C ALA A 160 -14.32 -3.17 -21.64
N ALA A 161 -15.12 -3.88 -20.84
CA ALA A 161 -16.28 -3.30 -20.17
C ALA A 161 -15.90 -2.22 -19.14
N ALA A 162 -14.84 -2.44 -18.36
CA ALA A 162 -14.33 -1.44 -17.42
C ALA A 162 -13.78 -0.21 -18.15
N LYS A 163 -12.95 -0.43 -19.19
CA LYS A 163 -12.39 0.63 -20.03
C LYS A 163 -13.48 1.50 -20.63
N ALA A 164 -14.50 0.90 -21.23
CA ALA A 164 -15.62 1.64 -21.83
C ALA A 164 -16.37 2.53 -20.83
N ARG A 165 -16.59 2.06 -19.59
CA ARG A 165 -17.19 2.89 -18.52
C ARG A 165 -16.29 4.08 -18.16
N HIS A 166 -15.00 3.87 -18.01
CA HIS A 166 -14.03 4.92 -17.69
C HIS A 166 -13.94 5.96 -18.81
N GLU A 167 -13.96 5.53 -20.07
CA GLU A 167 -13.95 6.43 -21.23
C GLU A 167 -15.21 7.31 -21.27
N GLN A 168 -16.37 6.78 -20.90
CA GLN A 168 -17.59 7.59 -20.77
C GLN A 168 -17.46 8.67 -19.69
N ILE A 169 -16.85 8.33 -18.54
CA ILE A 169 -16.60 9.29 -17.45
C ILE A 169 -15.61 10.37 -17.93
N LEU A 170 -14.49 9.96 -18.52
CA LEU A 170 -13.47 10.89 -19.03
C LEU A 170 -14.05 11.84 -20.08
N LYS A 171 -14.90 11.32 -20.97
CA LYS A 171 -15.64 12.14 -21.93
C LYS A 171 -16.55 13.16 -21.25
N SER A 172 -17.25 12.77 -20.18
CA SER A 172 -18.12 13.70 -19.44
C SER A 172 -17.33 14.79 -18.70
N LEU A 173 -16.08 14.52 -18.37
CA LEU A 173 -15.15 15.48 -17.77
C LEU A 173 -14.42 16.36 -18.80
N ASN A 174 -14.65 16.13 -20.11
CA ASN A 174 -13.91 16.76 -21.21
C ASN A 174 -12.38 16.63 -21.02
N TYR A 175 -11.90 15.48 -20.55
CA TYR A 175 -10.49 15.23 -20.27
C TYR A 175 -9.85 14.49 -21.45
N GLU A 176 -8.87 15.16 -22.09
CA GLU A 176 -8.08 14.56 -23.17
C GLU A 176 -6.96 13.70 -22.59
N TYR A 177 -6.71 12.55 -23.18
CA TYR A 177 -5.70 11.60 -22.71
C TYR A 177 -5.20 10.70 -23.85
N ASP A 178 -4.04 10.10 -23.63
CA ASP A 178 -3.49 9.02 -24.45
C ASP A 178 -3.19 7.81 -23.56
N LEU A 179 -3.71 6.66 -23.94
CA LEU A 179 -3.52 5.39 -23.22
C LEU A 179 -2.44 4.49 -23.85
N THR A 180 -1.97 4.81 -25.05
CA THR A 180 -1.20 3.90 -25.90
C THR A 180 -0.02 3.24 -25.16
N GLU A 181 0.88 4.04 -24.60
CA GLU A 181 2.06 3.50 -23.90
C GLU A 181 1.70 2.90 -22.53
N LEU A 182 0.74 3.51 -21.83
CA LEU A 182 0.29 2.98 -20.53
C LEU A 182 -0.38 1.61 -20.68
N GLU A 183 -1.25 1.45 -21.67
CA GLU A 183 -1.96 0.20 -21.93
C GLU A 183 -1.00 -0.89 -22.39
N LYS A 184 -0.06 -0.56 -23.28
CA LYS A 184 0.98 -1.49 -23.74
C LYS A 184 1.81 -2.03 -22.58
N ALA A 185 2.39 -1.15 -21.76
CA ALA A 185 3.19 -1.56 -20.60
C ALA A 185 2.35 -2.37 -19.58
N TRP A 186 1.07 -2.00 -19.42
CA TRP A 186 0.15 -2.69 -18.52
C TRP A 186 -0.15 -4.11 -19.00
N LEU A 187 -0.41 -4.32 -20.31
CA LEU A 187 -0.64 -5.64 -20.89
C LEU A 187 0.62 -6.54 -20.78
N GLU A 188 1.80 -5.98 -20.99
CA GLU A 188 3.05 -6.70 -20.72
C GLU A 188 3.16 -7.11 -19.24
N GLY A 189 2.71 -6.25 -18.32
CA GLY A 189 2.62 -6.54 -16.88
C GLY A 189 1.62 -7.66 -16.57
N ILE A 190 0.48 -7.72 -17.26
CA ILE A 190 -0.48 -8.82 -17.15
C ILE A 190 0.15 -10.16 -17.56
N GLU A 191 0.86 -10.21 -18.68
CA GLU A 191 1.55 -11.43 -19.12
C GLU A 191 2.64 -11.85 -18.12
N TYR A 192 3.36 -10.88 -17.56
CA TYR A 192 4.36 -11.15 -16.53
C TYR A 192 3.74 -11.71 -15.24
N LEU A 193 2.59 -11.19 -14.81
CA LEU A 193 1.87 -11.67 -13.63
C LEU A 193 1.47 -13.15 -13.71
N LYS A 194 1.19 -13.68 -14.91
CA LYS A 194 0.83 -15.10 -15.12
C LYS A 194 1.93 -16.09 -14.66
N GLN A 195 3.14 -15.62 -14.40
CA GLN A 195 4.26 -16.45 -13.92
C GLN A 195 4.22 -16.68 -12.40
N PHE A 196 3.31 -16.02 -11.68
CA PHE A 196 3.19 -16.09 -10.22
C PHE A 196 2.02 -16.99 -9.78
N HIS A 197 2.04 -17.42 -8.51
CA HIS A 197 0.98 -18.22 -7.92
C HIS A 197 -0.22 -17.34 -7.56
N PHE A 198 -1.33 -17.51 -8.28
CA PHE A 198 -2.61 -16.89 -7.94
C PHE A 198 -3.39 -17.79 -6.98
N VAL A 199 -3.62 -17.29 -5.78
CA VAL A 199 -4.17 -18.05 -4.66
C VAL A 199 -5.50 -17.48 -4.13
N ASP A 200 -6.27 -18.31 -3.47
CA ASP A 200 -7.38 -17.87 -2.63
C ASP A 200 -6.82 -17.55 -1.24
N SER A 201 -6.35 -16.31 -1.07
CA SER A 201 -5.50 -15.88 0.06
C SER A 201 -6.14 -16.14 1.43
N GLU A 202 -7.47 -16.04 1.55
CA GLU A 202 -8.18 -16.36 2.79
C GLU A 202 -8.08 -17.85 3.16
N HIS A 203 -8.09 -18.74 2.18
CA HIS A 203 -7.89 -20.17 2.43
C HIS A 203 -6.44 -20.46 2.77
N GLU A 204 -5.51 -19.89 2.02
CA GLU A 204 -4.08 -20.13 2.22
C GLU A 204 -3.60 -19.65 3.59
N ILE A 205 -3.89 -18.41 3.98
CA ILE A 205 -3.48 -17.86 5.28
C ILE A 205 -4.10 -18.67 6.42
N ASN A 206 -5.40 -19.03 6.34
CA ASN A 206 -6.03 -19.79 7.39
C ASN A 206 -5.51 -21.24 7.48
N ASN A 207 -5.08 -21.85 6.38
CA ASN A 207 -4.43 -23.16 6.38
C ASN A 207 -3.02 -23.06 6.99
N LEU A 208 -2.22 -22.07 6.60
CA LEU A 208 -0.90 -21.80 7.21
C LEU A 208 -1.01 -21.63 8.74
N LEU A 209 -2.03 -20.91 9.22
CA LEU A 209 -2.29 -20.75 10.66
C LEU A 209 -2.69 -22.07 11.34
N LYS A 210 -3.43 -22.97 10.67
CA LYS A 210 -3.75 -24.31 11.17
C LYS A 210 -2.50 -25.17 11.27
N ASP A 211 -1.60 -25.05 10.30
CA ASP A 211 -0.31 -25.75 10.23
C ASP A 211 0.74 -25.18 11.20
N GLY A 212 0.34 -24.27 12.09
CA GLY A 212 1.20 -23.70 13.10
C GLY A 212 2.16 -22.61 12.60
N LYS A 213 1.97 -22.10 11.37
CA LYS A 213 2.80 -21.06 10.80
C LYS A 213 2.48 -19.69 11.39
N SER A 214 3.52 -18.89 11.61
CA SER A 214 3.44 -17.50 12.08
C SER A 214 3.29 -16.54 10.91
N VAL A 215 2.36 -15.58 11.02
CA VAL A 215 2.04 -14.62 9.96
C VAL A 215 2.18 -13.19 10.47
N LEU A 216 2.96 -12.36 9.76
CA LEU A 216 3.05 -10.91 9.96
C LEU A 216 2.26 -10.20 8.86
N CYS A 217 1.23 -9.45 9.24
CA CYS A 217 0.45 -8.62 8.33
C CYS A 217 1.11 -7.24 8.21
N GLU A 218 1.58 -6.88 7.04
CA GLU A 218 2.27 -5.63 6.75
C GLU A 218 1.29 -4.59 6.21
N GLY A 219 1.09 -3.50 6.97
CA GLY A 219 0.28 -2.35 6.57
C GLY A 219 1.04 -1.36 5.70
N ALA A 220 0.30 -0.55 4.96
CA ALA A 220 0.79 0.59 4.19
C ALA A 220 0.12 1.88 4.67
N GLN A 221 0.71 3.03 4.34
CA GLN A 221 0.28 4.35 4.83
C GLN A 221 0.28 4.42 6.37
N GLY A 222 -0.69 5.04 7.00
CA GLY A 222 -0.80 5.14 8.47
C GLY A 222 -2.24 5.41 8.89
N THR A 223 -2.53 5.27 10.19
CA THR A 223 -3.87 5.37 10.76
C THR A 223 -4.58 6.68 10.44
N MET A 224 -3.84 7.80 10.46
CA MET A 224 -4.40 9.12 10.15
C MET A 224 -4.73 9.32 8.66
N LEU A 225 -4.41 8.34 7.81
CA LEU A 225 -4.80 8.27 6.40
C LEU A 225 -5.87 7.20 6.12
N ASP A 226 -6.44 6.56 7.16
CA ASP A 226 -7.53 5.60 7.00
C ASP A 226 -8.77 6.25 6.42
N ILE A 227 -9.49 5.55 5.53
CA ILE A 227 -10.66 6.10 4.84
C ILE A 227 -11.80 6.47 5.81
N ASP A 228 -11.95 5.71 6.90
CA ASP A 228 -13.03 5.91 7.87
C ASP A 228 -12.57 6.70 9.11
N PHE A 229 -11.36 6.41 9.61
CA PHE A 229 -10.85 6.90 10.90
C PHE A 229 -9.74 7.96 10.77
N GLY A 230 -9.31 8.26 9.56
CA GLY A 230 -8.27 9.26 9.29
C GLY A 230 -8.81 10.70 9.19
N SER A 231 -7.94 11.60 8.74
CA SER A 231 -8.23 13.03 8.55
C SER A 231 -9.00 13.30 7.24
N TYR A 232 -10.19 12.70 7.10
CA TYR A 232 -11.07 12.83 5.93
C TYR A 232 -11.34 14.30 5.59
N PRO A 233 -11.36 14.73 4.30
CA PRO A 233 -11.19 13.92 3.09
C PRO A 233 -9.73 13.68 2.65
N PHE A 234 -8.74 14.13 3.42
CA PHE A 234 -7.32 14.02 3.10
C PHE A 234 -6.74 12.68 3.57
N VAL A 235 -7.26 11.60 3.00
CA VAL A 235 -6.98 10.20 3.37
C VAL A 235 -6.69 9.36 2.14
N THR A 236 -6.23 8.12 2.33
CA THR A 236 -6.20 7.10 1.27
C THR A 236 -7.56 6.40 1.16
N SER A 237 -7.79 5.69 0.09
CA SER A 237 -9.06 5.02 -0.20
C SER A 237 -9.14 3.60 0.38
N SER A 238 -8.33 3.28 1.38
CA SER A 238 -8.31 1.95 2.00
C SER A 238 -8.29 2.02 3.52
N ASN A 239 -8.68 0.92 4.19
CA ASN A 239 -8.57 0.80 5.63
C ASN A 239 -7.14 0.45 6.04
N THR A 240 -6.45 1.44 6.60
CA THR A 240 -5.07 1.34 7.08
C THR A 240 -4.97 0.86 8.53
N VAL A 241 -6.10 0.82 9.24
CA VAL A 241 -6.23 0.36 10.62
C VAL A 241 -6.15 -1.17 10.71
N CYS A 242 -5.98 -1.69 11.92
CA CYS A 242 -5.82 -3.12 12.19
C CYS A 242 -6.96 -3.97 11.61
N ALA A 243 -8.21 -3.49 11.64
CA ALA A 243 -9.36 -4.15 11.05
C ALA A 243 -9.20 -4.39 9.53
N GLY A 244 -8.40 -3.56 8.84
CA GLY A 244 -8.05 -3.75 7.44
C GLY A 244 -7.30 -5.06 7.17
N ALA A 245 -6.56 -5.60 8.12
CA ALA A 245 -5.92 -6.91 8.00
C ALA A 245 -6.97 -8.03 7.94
N CYS A 246 -8.05 -7.92 8.70
CA CYS A 246 -9.14 -8.91 8.67
C CYS A 246 -9.80 -8.97 7.30
N THR A 247 -10.21 -7.83 6.75
CA THR A 247 -10.90 -7.75 5.45
C THR A 247 -9.96 -7.94 4.26
N GLY A 248 -8.71 -7.48 4.39
CA GLY A 248 -7.71 -7.51 3.32
C GLY A 248 -7.00 -8.86 3.14
N LEU A 249 -7.15 -9.78 4.10
CA LEU A 249 -6.55 -11.13 4.05
C LEU A 249 -7.57 -12.25 4.30
N GLY A 250 -8.81 -11.93 4.71
CA GLY A 250 -9.80 -12.92 5.07
C GLY A 250 -9.49 -13.64 6.39
N VAL A 251 -8.98 -12.91 7.37
CA VAL A 251 -8.66 -13.41 8.72
C VAL A 251 -9.75 -12.98 9.69
N ALA A 252 -10.22 -13.91 10.53
CA ALA A 252 -11.23 -13.60 11.54
C ALA A 252 -10.67 -12.65 12.62
N PRO A 253 -11.46 -11.68 13.15
CA PRO A 253 -10.99 -10.71 14.15
C PRO A 253 -10.37 -11.34 15.41
N ASN A 254 -10.90 -12.46 15.86
CA ASN A 254 -10.37 -13.18 17.03
C ASN A 254 -9.03 -13.91 16.77
N ARG A 255 -8.55 -13.86 15.53
CA ARG A 255 -7.22 -14.38 15.14
C ARG A 255 -6.14 -13.30 15.16
N ILE A 256 -6.48 -12.04 15.43
CA ILE A 256 -5.48 -11.00 15.62
C ILE A 256 -4.70 -11.27 16.92
N GLY A 257 -3.38 -11.23 16.80
CA GLY A 257 -2.43 -11.37 17.90
C GLY A 257 -1.87 -10.02 18.36
N GLU A 258 -0.55 -9.86 18.24
CA GLU A 258 0.10 -8.60 18.56
C GLU A 258 -0.16 -7.55 17.49
N VAL A 259 -0.33 -6.31 17.92
CA VAL A 259 -0.48 -5.15 17.03
C VAL A 259 0.69 -4.19 17.28
N TYR A 260 1.63 -4.17 16.33
CA TYR A 260 2.80 -3.30 16.34
C TYR A 260 2.44 -1.95 15.73
N GLY A 261 2.39 -0.93 16.55
CA GLY A 261 2.18 0.46 16.12
C GLY A 261 3.51 1.18 15.91
N ILE A 262 3.78 1.60 14.68
CA ILE A 262 5.02 2.29 14.31
C ILE A 262 4.75 3.79 14.23
N PHE A 263 5.60 4.60 14.88
CA PHE A 263 5.52 6.05 14.84
C PHE A 263 6.94 6.67 14.88
N LYS A 264 7.07 7.89 14.40
CA LYS A 264 8.30 8.69 14.52
C LYS A 264 8.26 9.56 15.77
N ALA A 265 9.42 9.90 16.30
CA ALA A 265 9.58 10.87 17.41
C ALA A 265 9.04 12.28 17.08
N TYR A 266 8.71 12.52 15.83
CA TYR A 266 8.06 13.72 15.29
C TYR A 266 7.00 13.31 14.25
N CYS A 267 6.19 14.26 13.77
CA CYS A 267 5.23 14.00 12.73
C CYS A 267 5.71 14.49 11.36
N THR A 268 5.31 13.77 10.32
CA THR A 268 5.46 14.24 8.94
C THR A 268 4.19 13.97 8.13
N ARG A 269 3.93 14.81 7.15
CA ARG A 269 2.81 14.65 6.24
C ARG A 269 3.19 15.01 4.81
N VAL A 270 2.69 14.26 3.83
CA VAL A 270 2.75 14.59 2.41
C VAL A 270 1.37 15.02 1.94
N GLY A 271 1.29 16.08 1.12
CA GLY A 271 0.04 16.59 0.57
C GLY A 271 -0.73 17.51 1.51
N ALA A 272 -1.95 17.84 1.11
CA ALA A 272 -2.84 18.74 1.82
C ALA A 272 -3.47 18.10 3.07
N GLY A 273 -4.20 18.91 3.82
CA GLY A 273 -4.97 18.48 4.98
C GLY A 273 -4.37 18.92 6.31
N PRO A 274 -5.11 18.69 7.41
CA PRO A 274 -4.75 19.18 8.73
C PRO A 274 -3.46 18.54 9.25
N PHE A 275 -2.62 19.40 9.86
CA PHE A 275 -1.42 18.97 10.55
C PHE A 275 -1.20 19.90 11.76
N PRO A 276 -1.88 19.64 12.90
CA PRO A 276 -1.95 20.56 14.03
C PRO A 276 -0.60 20.92 14.65
N SER A 277 0.36 20.01 14.61
CA SER A 277 1.71 20.20 15.16
C SER A 277 2.75 20.65 14.12
N GLU A 278 2.34 21.10 12.93
CA GLU A 278 3.23 21.53 11.86
C GLU A 278 4.09 22.71 12.28
N LEU A 279 5.35 22.68 11.87
CA LEU A 279 6.31 23.75 12.12
C LEU A 279 6.66 24.48 10.82
N PHE A 280 6.58 25.81 10.87
CA PHE A 280 6.87 26.72 9.75
C PHE A 280 8.15 27.55 10.00
N ASP A 281 8.98 27.11 10.93
CA ASP A 281 10.19 27.78 11.39
C ASP A 281 11.46 26.96 11.07
N GLU A 282 12.61 27.47 11.50
CA GLU A 282 13.90 26.81 11.34
C GLU A 282 13.94 25.41 11.97
N THR A 283 13.14 25.15 13.00
CA THR A 283 13.07 23.83 13.66
C THR A 283 12.44 22.82 12.71
N GLY A 284 11.35 23.19 12.05
CA GLY A 284 10.72 22.36 11.02
C GLY A 284 11.65 22.05 9.86
N ASP A 285 12.42 23.05 9.41
CA ASP A 285 13.40 22.88 8.34
C ASP A 285 14.56 21.97 8.76
N LYS A 286 15.06 22.10 9.98
CA LYS A 286 16.09 21.21 10.54
C LYS A 286 15.63 19.76 10.66
N ILE A 287 14.41 19.52 11.16
CA ILE A 287 13.82 18.17 11.21
C ILE A 287 13.75 17.59 9.79
N GLY A 288 13.27 18.35 8.82
CA GLY A 288 13.18 17.93 7.42
C GLY A 288 14.52 17.56 6.80
N ALA A 289 15.54 18.39 7.04
CA ALA A 289 16.88 18.21 6.48
C ALA A 289 17.62 17.03 7.14
N LEU A 290 17.70 16.98 8.47
CA LEU A 290 18.40 15.93 9.20
C LEU A 290 17.67 14.58 9.07
N GLY A 291 16.34 14.60 9.09
CA GLY A 291 15.51 13.41 8.90
C GLY A 291 15.46 12.90 7.46
N HIS A 292 16.03 13.63 6.47
CA HIS A 292 15.89 13.32 5.04
C HIS A 292 14.43 13.13 4.63
N GLU A 293 13.54 14.04 5.06
CA GLU A 293 12.10 13.89 4.92
C GLU A 293 11.62 14.27 3.51
N PHE A 294 11.87 13.35 2.57
CA PHE A 294 11.38 13.40 1.20
C PHE A 294 10.60 12.12 0.87
N GLY A 295 9.54 12.25 0.08
CA GLY A 295 8.71 11.10 -0.34
C GLY A 295 9.51 10.11 -1.17
N ALA A 296 9.59 8.85 -0.74
CA ALA A 296 10.36 7.80 -1.42
C ALA A 296 9.92 7.55 -2.87
N VAL A 297 8.64 7.79 -3.19
CA VAL A 297 8.05 7.57 -4.52
C VAL A 297 7.93 8.87 -5.32
N THR A 298 7.59 9.98 -4.66
CA THR A 298 7.28 11.26 -5.33
C THR A 298 8.41 12.28 -5.25
N GLY A 299 9.42 12.08 -4.39
CA GLY A 299 10.46 13.06 -4.10
C GLY A 299 9.98 14.33 -3.41
N ARG A 300 8.67 14.47 -3.11
CA ARG A 300 8.12 15.68 -2.47
C ARG A 300 8.67 15.86 -1.07
N LYS A 301 9.04 17.11 -0.71
CA LYS A 301 9.38 17.49 0.67
C LYS A 301 8.18 17.20 1.57
N ARG A 302 8.41 16.51 2.68
CA ARG A 302 7.38 16.28 3.69
C ARG A 302 7.25 17.50 4.58
N ARG A 303 6.04 17.85 4.94
CA ARG A 303 5.73 18.78 6.01
C ARG A 303 6.17 18.14 7.33
N CYS A 304 6.82 18.90 8.20
CA CYS A 304 7.39 18.40 9.46
C CYS A 304 6.78 19.14 10.65
N GLY A 305 6.64 18.46 11.79
CA GLY A 305 6.11 19.05 13.01
C GLY A 305 6.39 18.20 14.24
N TRP A 306 6.08 18.73 15.41
CA TRP A 306 6.23 18.00 16.67
C TRP A 306 5.37 16.74 16.68
N ILE A 307 5.71 15.80 17.55
CA ILE A 307 4.86 14.63 17.79
C ILE A 307 3.49 15.09 18.29
N ASP A 308 2.44 14.58 17.66
CA ASP A 308 1.06 14.79 18.08
C ASP A 308 0.60 13.62 18.96
N LEU A 309 0.68 13.81 20.29
CA LEU A 309 0.33 12.78 21.25
C LEU A 309 -1.18 12.52 21.32
N VAL A 310 -2.02 13.49 20.94
CA VAL A 310 -3.46 13.31 20.90
C VAL A 310 -3.82 12.38 19.75
N ALA A 311 -3.31 12.66 18.56
CA ALA A 311 -3.48 11.78 17.39
C ALA A 311 -2.86 10.40 17.62
N LEU A 312 -1.71 10.32 18.30
CA LEU A 312 -1.06 9.04 18.62
C LEU A 312 -1.90 8.20 19.58
N LYS A 313 -2.45 8.79 20.65
CA LYS A 313 -3.35 8.09 21.58
C LYS A 313 -4.62 7.59 20.88
N TYR A 314 -5.19 8.42 20.02
CA TYR A 314 -6.33 8.02 19.18
C TYR A 314 -5.97 6.81 18.29
N SER A 315 -4.83 6.85 17.61
CA SER A 315 -4.37 5.77 16.75
C SER A 315 -4.12 4.47 17.53
N VAL A 316 -3.56 4.56 18.73
CA VAL A 316 -3.36 3.41 19.63
C VAL A 316 -4.70 2.78 20.00
N MET A 317 -5.68 3.58 20.35
CA MET A 317 -7.03 3.13 20.73
C MET A 317 -7.74 2.43 19.57
N VAL A 318 -7.79 3.06 18.40
CA VAL A 318 -8.52 2.54 17.22
C VAL A 318 -7.94 1.22 16.72
N ASN A 319 -6.64 1.06 16.84
CA ASN A 319 -5.94 -0.15 16.37
C ASN A 319 -5.81 -1.25 17.44
N GLY A 320 -6.09 -0.96 18.70
CA GLY A 320 -5.80 -1.90 19.79
C GLY A 320 -4.31 -2.25 19.88
N VAL A 321 -3.44 -1.24 19.77
CA VAL A 321 -1.98 -1.42 19.74
C VAL A 321 -1.49 -2.07 21.02
N THR A 322 -0.73 -3.16 20.89
CA THR A 322 -0.12 -3.88 22.01
C THR A 322 1.36 -3.56 22.19
N LYS A 323 2.03 -3.14 21.12
CA LYS A 323 3.45 -2.79 21.11
C LYS A 323 3.72 -1.52 20.31
N LEU A 324 4.44 -0.59 20.90
CA LEU A 324 4.85 0.66 20.26
C LEU A 324 6.32 0.59 19.84
N ILE A 325 6.61 1.02 18.60
CA ILE A 325 7.98 1.13 18.09
C ILE A 325 8.19 2.55 17.59
N MET A 326 9.06 3.28 18.29
CA MET A 326 9.44 4.64 17.93
C MET A 326 10.62 4.64 16.98
N MET A 327 10.49 5.38 15.90
CA MET A 327 11.50 5.57 14.86
C MET A 327 12.04 7.01 14.91
N LYS A 328 13.25 7.21 14.36
CA LYS A 328 13.83 8.57 14.26
C LYS A 328 13.93 9.28 15.61
N SER A 329 14.47 8.59 16.61
CA SER A 329 14.72 9.13 17.97
C SER A 329 16.17 9.53 18.18
N ASP A 330 17.02 9.34 17.19
CA ASP A 330 18.45 9.66 17.14
C ASP A 330 18.74 11.08 16.69
#